data_ad17c1c938a49cf3faa3d25adbf2867b
#
_entry.id   ad17c1c938a49cf3faa3d25adbf2867b
#
_cell.length_a   1.000
_cell.length_b   1.000
_cell.length_c   1.000
_cell.angle_alpha   90.00
_cell.angle_beta   90.00
_cell.angle_gamma   90.00
#
_symmetry.space_group_name_H-M   'P 1'
#
loop_
_entity.id
_entity.type
_entity.pdbx_description
1 polymer ?
#
loop_
_entity_poly.entity_id
_entity_poly.type
_entity_poly.pdbx_seq_one_letter_code
_entity_poly.pdbx_strand_id
1 'polypeptide(L)'
;MVSPVARWRKARGGGRVIPELPSSLVVEDDQIDLWWIDPREIQAPALLAALAGWLSAEEEARRGRFLFERHRHDFLIARGLVRGVLSRYTGVEPARLCFTTGPHGRPELAPELGAAGLRFNLSHTEGRAVLVVASDEVGVDVEASARTGDPVKIAAHYFAAAEVAALDELADDAARRERFFTYWTLKEAYIKARGVGVGLGLDNFWFDLGRCEASDVSAGSPGVDGWSTIAATGEQIRFAPGFADEPSAWFFTKMSFGTGFPGAIAARRLGRAAPTVRARAAALG
;
A
#
# COMPACT_ATOMS: atom_id res chain seq x y z
N MET A 1 14.49 -26.12 -16.70
CA MET A 1 14.75 -26.02 -15.24
C MET A 1 13.39 -25.85 -14.56
N VAL A 2 13.04 -26.77 -13.67
CA VAL A 2 11.68 -26.93 -13.13
C VAL A 2 11.49 -25.97 -11.96
N SER A 3 10.46 -25.12 -12.04
CA SER A 3 10.03 -24.22 -10.97
C SER A 3 9.61 -25.02 -9.72
N PRO A 4 10.01 -24.64 -8.50
CA PRO A 4 9.59 -25.35 -7.31
C PRO A 4 8.17 -24.95 -6.93
N VAL A 5 7.22 -25.80 -7.29
CA VAL A 5 5.87 -25.77 -6.74
C VAL A 5 5.94 -26.08 -5.24
N ALA A 6 5.41 -25.22 -4.40
CA ALA A 6 5.33 -25.41 -2.96
C ALA A 6 4.64 -26.77 -2.65
N ARG A 7 5.38 -27.72 -2.09
CA ARG A 7 4.83 -28.99 -1.63
C ARG A 7 4.40 -28.86 -0.18
N TRP A 8 3.10 -29.00 0.04
CA TRP A 8 2.53 -29.15 1.37
C TRP A 8 2.90 -30.50 1.97
N ARG A 9 3.66 -30.52 3.05
CA ARG A 9 3.85 -31.72 3.85
C ARG A 9 2.90 -31.70 5.05
N LYS A 10 2.01 -32.69 5.11
CA LYS A 10 1.21 -32.97 6.30
C LYS A 10 2.13 -33.41 7.43
N ALA A 11 2.24 -32.63 8.50
CA ALA A 11 2.89 -33.10 9.72
C ALA A 11 2.04 -34.17 10.40
N ARG A 12 2.65 -35.31 10.73
CA ARG A 12 2.03 -36.33 11.62
C ARG A 12 2.14 -35.84 13.06
N GLY A 13 0.98 -35.70 13.69
CA GLY A 13 0.87 -35.28 15.09
C GLY A 13 0.48 -33.83 15.23
N GLY A 14 -0.68 -33.54 15.85
CA GLY A 14 -1.41 -32.30 16.01
C GLY A 14 -0.65 -31.00 16.38
N GLY A 15 0.48 -30.77 15.75
CA GLY A 15 1.29 -29.57 15.82
C GLY A 15 0.90 -28.61 14.71
N ARG A 16 0.78 -27.35 15.05
CA ARG A 16 0.51 -26.21 14.17
C ARG A 16 1.33 -26.32 12.88
N VAL A 17 0.64 -26.32 11.74
CA VAL A 17 1.26 -26.08 10.44
C VAL A 17 1.53 -24.58 10.38
N ILE A 18 2.74 -24.16 10.69
CA ILE A 18 3.24 -22.85 10.24
C ILE A 18 3.63 -23.08 8.78
N PRO A 19 3.06 -22.36 7.80
CA PRO A 19 3.50 -22.51 6.42
C PRO A 19 5.01 -22.21 6.37
N GLU A 20 5.80 -23.12 5.80
CA GLU A 20 7.19 -22.80 5.47
C GLU A 20 7.17 -21.54 4.62
N LEU A 21 7.80 -20.48 5.12
CA LEU A 21 8.01 -19.25 4.35
C LEU A 21 8.74 -19.66 3.07
N PRO A 22 8.16 -19.47 1.88
CA PRO A 22 8.88 -19.77 0.66
C PRO A 22 10.15 -18.92 0.60
N SER A 23 11.18 -19.47 0.00
CA SER A 23 12.46 -18.85 -0.36
C SER A 23 12.33 -17.36 -0.60
N SER A 24 13.29 -16.57 -0.13
CA SER A 24 13.36 -15.12 -0.18
C SER A 24 12.82 -14.57 -1.51
N LEU A 25 11.78 -13.74 -1.42
CA LEU A 25 11.32 -12.96 -2.56
C LEU A 25 12.38 -11.88 -2.87
N VAL A 26 12.54 -11.61 -4.15
CA VAL A 26 13.37 -10.50 -4.63
C VAL A 26 12.45 -9.54 -5.38
N VAL A 27 12.59 -8.26 -5.13
CA VAL A 27 11.97 -7.22 -5.94
C VAL A 27 13.04 -6.68 -6.89
N GLU A 28 12.76 -6.73 -8.19
CA GLU A 28 13.66 -6.21 -9.21
C GLU A 28 13.59 -4.67 -9.26
N ASP A 29 14.60 -4.03 -9.83
CA ASP A 29 14.71 -2.56 -9.86
C ASP A 29 13.57 -1.84 -10.60
N ASP A 30 12.91 -2.52 -11.53
CA ASP A 30 11.78 -2.03 -12.32
C ASP A 30 10.44 -2.64 -11.88
N GLN A 31 10.36 -3.18 -10.66
CA GLN A 31 9.20 -3.88 -10.15
C GLN A 31 8.68 -3.27 -8.85
N ILE A 32 7.36 -3.27 -8.72
CA ILE A 32 6.65 -2.94 -7.48
C ILE A 32 5.75 -4.11 -7.12
N ASP A 33 5.96 -4.66 -5.94
CA ASP A 33 5.12 -5.72 -5.38
C ASP A 33 4.06 -5.11 -4.48
N LEU A 34 2.80 -5.27 -4.86
CA LEU A 34 1.63 -4.84 -4.10
C LEU A 34 1.00 -6.03 -3.39
N TRP A 35 0.87 -5.93 -2.09
CA TRP A 35 0.19 -6.89 -1.23
C TRP A 35 -1.04 -6.25 -0.62
N TRP A 36 -2.14 -6.98 -0.56
CA TRP A 36 -3.36 -6.48 0.06
C TRP A 36 -4.09 -7.55 0.84
N ILE A 37 -4.91 -7.12 1.80
CA ILE A 37 -5.73 -8.00 2.63
C ILE A 37 -7.01 -7.28 3.06
N ASP A 38 -8.09 -8.04 3.21
CA ASP A 38 -9.28 -7.60 3.94
C ASP A 38 -9.17 -8.04 5.40
N PRO A 39 -8.97 -7.13 6.37
CA PRO A 39 -8.86 -7.50 7.77
C PRO A 39 -10.07 -8.27 8.31
N ARG A 40 -11.25 -8.04 7.73
CA ARG A 40 -12.50 -8.68 8.17
C ARG A 40 -12.55 -10.19 7.89
N GLU A 41 -11.74 -10.67 6.93
CA GLU A 41 -11.61 -12.08 6.60
C GLU A 41 -10.70 -12.84 7.57
N ILE A 42 -9.91 -12.15 8.38
CA ILE A 42 -8.95 -12.74 9.30
C ILE A 42 -9.54 -12.82 10.70
N GLN A 43 -10.23 -13.91 11.01
CA GLN A 43 -10.94 -14.09 12.26
C GLN A 43 -10.47 -15.29 13.10
N ALA A 44 -9.62 -16.16 12.54
CA ALA A 44 -9.16 -17.38 13.20
C ALA A 44 -8.36 -17.04 14.48
N PRO A 45 -8.80 -17.46 15.69
CA PRO A 45 -8.12 -17.06 16.94
C PRO A 45 -6.65 -17.48 17.01
N ALA A 46 -6.32 -18.65 16.45
CA ALA A 46 -4.94 -19.14 16.42
C ALA A 46 -4.05 -18.26 15.55
N LEU A 47 -4.56 -17.75 14.42
CA LEU A 47 -3.83 -16.84 13.55
C LEU A 47 -3.66 -15.48 14.22
N LEU A 48 -4.72 -14.93 14.80
CA LEU A 48 -4.65 -13.65 15.52
C LEU A 48 -3.64 -13.71 16.68
N ALA A 49 -3.61 -14.82 17.43
CA ALA A 49 -2.60 -15.03 18.47
C ALA A 49 -1.17 -15.11 17.91
N ALA A 50 -0.97 -15.76 16.75
CA ALA A 50 0.33 -15.82 16.10
C ALA A 50 0.78 -14.43 15.62
N LEU A 51 -0.10 -13.64 15.00
CA LEU A 51 0.18 -12.29 14.56
C LEU A 51 0.50 -11.36 15.75
N ALA A 52 -0.23 -11.49 16.87
CA ALA A 52 0.08 -10.75 18.11
C ALA A 52 1.48 -11.07 18.64
N GLY A 53 1.93 -12.33 18.50
CA GLY A 53 3.29 -12.75 18.86
C GLY A 53 4.39 -12.16 17.96
N TRP A 54 4.05 -11.56 16.83
CA TRP A 54 5.02 -10.87 15.97
C TRP A 54 5.23 -9.41 16.35
N LEU A 55 4.30 -8.80 17.07
CA LEU A 55 4.36 -7.38 17.43
C LEU A 55 5.53 -7.09 18.37
N SER A 56 6.18 -5.96 18.20
CA SER A 56 7.08 -5.42 19.20
C SER A 56 6.30 -4.92 20.44
N ALA A 57 6.98 -4.74 21.56
CA ALA A 57 6.36 -4.20 22.77
C ALA A 57 5.73 -2.81 22.52
N GLU A 58 6.36 -1.98 21.68
CA GLU A 58 5.86 -0.66 21.32
C GLU A 58 4.60 -0.75 20.46
N GLU A 59 4.57 -1.66 19.47
CA GLU A 59 3.40 -1.90 18.62
C GLU A 59 2.22 -2.43 19.44
N GLU A 60 2.47 -3.36 20.37
CA GLU A 60 1.44 -3.87 21.26
C GLU A 60 0.90 -2.78 22.19
N ALA A 61 1.78 -1.96 22.76
CA ALA A 61 1.36 -0.80 23.54
C ALA A 61 0.51 0.19 22.73
N ARG A 62 0.86 0.40 21.44
CA ARG A 62 0.07 1.24 20.54
C ARG A 62 -1.28 0.61 20.24
N ARG A 63 -1.33 -0.69 19.96
CA ARG A 63 -2.57 -1.44 19.76
C ARG A 63 -3.52 -1.30 20.96
N GLY A 64 -2.98 -1.40 22.17
CA GLY A 64 -3.75 -1.25 23.40
C GLY A 64 -4.39 0.12 23.63
N ARG A 65 -3.91 1.17 22.95
CA ARG A 65 -4.46 2.54 23.06
C ARG A 65 -5.75 2.75 22.25
N PHE A 66 -6.06 1.88 21.28
CA PHE A 66 -7.30 2.03 20.53
C PHE A 66 -8.50 1.69 21.41
N LEU A 67 -9.50 2.57 21.39
CA LEU A 67 -10.73 2.40 22.18
C LEU A 67 -11.59 1.22 21.70
N PHE A 68 -11.70 1.06 20.38
CA PHE A 68 -12.60 0.09 19.75
C PHE A 68 -11.82 -1.16 19.34
N GLU A 69 -12.42 -2.34 19.58
CA GLU A 69 -11.82 -3.63 19.26
C GLU A 69 -11.55 -3.78 17.75
N ARG A 70 -12.46 -3.28 16.90
CA ARG A 70 -12.21 -3.27 15.44
C ARG A 70 -10.91 -2.58 15.05
N HIS A 71 -10.57 -1.45 15.69
CA HIS A 71 -9.32 -0.73 15.39
C HIS A 71 -8.08 -1.47 15.92
N ARG A 72 -8.20 -2.18 17.04
CA ARG A 72 -7.15 -3.08 17.55
C ARG A 72 -6.91 -4.23 16.60
N HIS A 73 -7.99 -4.80 16.06
CA HIS A 73 -7.96 -5.85 15.08
C HIS A 73 -7.31 -5.37 13.76
N ASP A 74 -7.80 -4.27 13.17
CA ASP A 74 -7.26 -3.70 11.93
C ASP A 74 -5.78 -3.36 12.06
N PHE A 75 -5.38 -2.78 13.20
CA PHE A 75 -3.97 -2.52 13.49
C PHE A 75 -3.14 -3.81 13.53
N LEU A 76 -3.62 -4.84 14.22
CA LEU A 76 -2.95 -6.14 14.31
C LEU A 76 -2.75 -6.74 12.91
N ILE A 77 -3.78 -6.76 12.07
CA ILE A 77 -3.69 -7.31 10.72
C ILE A 77 -2.75 -6.47 9.84
N ALA A 78 -2.84 -5.15 9.89
CA ALA A 78 -1.95 -4.27 9.14
C ALA A 78 -0.48 -4.45 9.54
N ARG A 79 -0.17 -4.61 10.84
CA ARG A 79 1.19 -4.91 11.31
C ARG A 79 1.63 -6.33 10.93
N GLY A 80 0.71 -7.29 11.03
CA GLY A 80 0.93 -8.66 10.58
C GLY A 80 1.27 -8.72 9.08
N LEU A 81 0.56 -7.94 8.25
CA LEU A 81 0.85 -7.81 6.82
C LEU A 81 2.28 -7.29 6.59
N VAL A 82 2.66 -6.19 7.24
CA VAL A 82 4.02 -5.62 7.12
C VAL A 82 5.07 -6.64 7.50
N ARG A 83 4.96 -7.23 8.69
CA ARG A 83 5.96 -8.16 9.21
C ARG A 83 6.03 -9.47 8.43
N GLY A 84 4.87 -10.05 8.11
CA GLY A 84 4.80 -11.30 7.35
C GLY A 84 5.30 -11.16 5.91
N VAL A 85 5.00 -10.04 5.25
CA VAL A 85 5.48 -9.78 3.90
C VAL A 85 6.97 -9.45 3.88
N LEU A 86 7.43 -8.51 4.71
CA LEU A 86 8.85 -8.12 4.72
C LEU A 86 9.78 -9.25 5.15
N SER A 87 9.30 -10.17 5.98
CA SER A 87 10.02 -11.40 6.31
C SER A 87 10.38 -12.22 5.07
N ARG A 88 9.51 -12.24 4.06
CA ARG A 88 9.75 -12.97 2.79
C ARG A 88 10.85 -12.35 1.93
N TYR A 89 11.06 -11.04 2.04
CA TYR A 89 12.12 -10.33 1.29
C TYR A 89 13.44 -10.30 2.05
N THR A 90 13.40 -10.30 3.38
CA THR A 90 14.59 -10.16 4.22
C THR A 90 15.15 -11.50 4.71
N GLY A 91 14.34 -12.57 4.69
CA GLY A 91 14.67 -13.84 5.34
C GLY A 91 14.68 -13.78 6.88
N VAL A 92 14.30 -12.63 7.46
CA VAL A 92 14.25 -12.43 8.92
C VAL A 92 12.86 -12.82 9.43
N GLU A 93 12.80 -13.54 10.54
CA GLU A 93 11.52 -13.91 11.16
C GLU A 93 10.66 -12.66 11.48
N PRO A 94 9.32 -12.71 11.28
CA PRO A 94 8.44 -11.56 11.46
C PRO A 94 8.60 -10.85 12.81
N ALA A 95 8.73 -11.60 13.90
CA ALA A 95 8.90 -11.06 15.25
C ALA A 95 10.25 -10.37 15.46
N ARG A 96 11.27 -10.70 14.65
CA ARG A 96 12.62 -10.16 14.75
C ARG A 96 12.86 -8.95 13.83
N LEU A 97 11.89 -8.60 12.99
CA LEU A 97 12.01 -7.40 12.16
C LEU A 97 12.03 -6.16 13.05
N CYS A 98 13.05 -5.33 12.85
CA CYS A 98 13.22 -4.04 13.50
C CYS A 98 12.99 -2.91 12.50
N PHE A 99 12.35 -1.86 12.98
CA PHE A 99 12.05 -0.68 12.18
C PHE A 99 12.65 0.57 12.83
N THR A 100 13.15 1.46 12.00
CA THR A 100 13.52 2.82 12.37
C THR A 100 12.48 3.79 11.84
N THR A 101 12.54 5.03 12.31
CA THR A 101 11.62 6.08 11.85
C THR A 101 12.44 7.17 11.20
N GLY A 102 12.17 7.45 9.94
CA GLY A 102 12.75 8.57 9.22
C GLY A 102 12.33 9.94 9.79
N PRO A 103 12.92 11.05 9.30
CA PRO A 103 12.72 12.40 9.85
C PRO A 103 11.26 12.85 9.96
N HIS A 104 10.39 12.35 9.08
CA HIS A 104 8.97 12.69 9.01
C HIS A 104 8.04 11.56 9.45
N GLY A 105 8.54 10.60 10.24
CA GLY A 105 7.72 9.53 10.77
C GLY A 105 7.53 8.30 9.86
N ARG A 106 8.16 8.27 8.68
CA ARG A 106 8.11 7.12 7.76
C ARG A 106 8.85 5.94 8.39
N PRO A 107 8.19 4.77 8.55
CA PRO A 107 8.88 3.57 9.00
C PRO A 107 9.79 3.02 7.90
N GLU A 108 10.99 2.60 8.29
CA GLU A 108 12.01 1.98 7.44
C GLU A 108 12.55 0.73 8.12
N LEU A 109 13.06 -0.23 7.34
CA LEU A 109 13.79 -1.37 7.91
C LEU A 109 15.07 -0.88 8.58
N ALA A 110 15.35 -1.41 9.76
CA ALA A 110 16.57 -1.08 10.47
C ALA A 110 17.81 -1.51 9.65
N PRO A 111 18.86 -0.67 9.55
CA PRO A 111 20.04 -0.95 8.73
C PRO A 111 20.72 -2.28 9.06
N GLU A 112 20.64 -2.71 10.31
CA GLU A 112 21.24 -3.95 10.81
C GLU A 112 20.66 -5.21 10.16
N LEU A 113 19.47 -5.10 9.54
CA LEU A 113 18.84 -6.22 8.82
C LEU A 113 19.47 -6.49 7.45
N GLY A 114 20.43 -5.66 7.01
CA GLY A 114 21.14 -5.86 5.74
C GLY A 114 20.27 -5.71 4.48
N ALA A 115 19.03 -5.24 4.61
CA ALA A 115 18.07 -5.07 3.52
C ALA A 115 18.22 -3.68 2.86
N ALA A 116 19.45 -3.22 2.67
CA ALA A 116 19.74 -1.94 2.04
C ALA A 116 19.10 -1.89 0.65
N GLY A 117 18.34 -0.83 0.38
CA GLY A 117 17.64 -0.66 -0.89
C GLY A 117 16.19 -1.18 -0.90
N LEU A 118 15.75 -1.99 0.06
CA LEU A 118 14.35 -2.37 0.14
C LEU A 118 13.52 -1.23 0.74
N ARG A 119 12.53 -0.78 0.00
CA ARG A 119 11.56 0.25 0.43
C ARG A 119 10.18 -0.37 0.54
N PHE A 120 9.40 0.14 1.46
CA PHE A 120 8.01 -0.27 1.60
C PHE A 120 7.14 0.90 2.06
N ASN A 121 5.85 0.78 1.78
CA ASN A 121 4.86 1.71 2.31
C ASN A 121 3.55 1.00 2.58
N LEU A 122 2.92 1.32 3.70
CA LEU A 122 1.65 0.76 4.14
C LEU A 122 0.57 1.84 4.10
N SER A 123 -0.60 1.50 3.56
CA SER A 123 -1.85 2.24 3.79
C SER A 123 -2.93 1.30 4.27
N HIS A 124 -3.83 1.79 5.10
CA HIS A 124 -4.99 1.03 5.54
C HIS A 124 -6.18 1.93 5.81
N THR A 125 -7.35 1.42 5.51
CA THR A 125 -8.66 1.98 5.84
C THR A 125 -9.54 0.87 6.41
N GLU A 126 -10.74 1.19 6.88
CA GLU A 126 -11.68 0.14 7.32
C GLU A 126 -11.96 -0.83 6.18
N GLY A 127 -11.62 -2.10 6.36
CA GLY A 127 -11.83 -3.18 5.39
C GLY A 127 -10.73 -3.37 4.35
N ARG A 128 -9.65 -2.59 4.35
CA ARG A 128 -8.48 -2.83 3.48
C ARG A 128 -7.18 -2.43 4.16
N ALA A 129 -6.17 -3.27 4.01
CA ALA A 129 -4.79 -2.92 4.26
C ALA A 129 -3.96 -3.28 3.03
N VAL A 130 -3.10 -2.37 2.61
CA VAL A 130 -2.28 -2.50 1.40
C VAL A 130 -0.83 -2.14 1.72
N LEU A 131 0.09 -2.93 1.19
CA LEU A 131 1.53 -2.76 1.37
C LEU A 131 2.21 -2.85 0.01
N VAL A 132 3.04 -1.88 -0.30
CA VAL A 132 3.94 -1.93 -1.47
C VAL A 132 5.36 -2.16 -1.02
N VAL A 133 6.10 -2.94 -1.83
CA VAL A 133 7.53 -3.19 -1.67
C VAL A 133 8.22 -2.89 -3.00
N ALA A 134 9.33 -2.16 -2.96
CA ALA A 134 10.11 -1.74 -4.13
C ALA A 134 11.58 -1.57 -3.77
N SER A 135 12.44 -1.40 -4.77
CA SER A 135 13.87 -1.06 -4.60
C SER A 135 14.13 0.45 -4.46
N ASP A 136 13.13 1.31 -4.70
CA ASP A 136 13.24 2.77 -4.67
C ASP A 136 12.05 3.40 -3.93
N GLU A 137 12.02 4.72 -3.84
CA GLU A 137 10.96 5.48 -3.17
C GLU A 137 9.58 5.09 -3.73
N VAL A 138 8.73 4.61 -2.85
CA VAL A 138 7.38 4.14 -3.18
C VAL A 138 6.39 4.53 -2.09
N GLY A 139 5.18 4.86 -2.50
CA GLY A 139 4.05 5.14 -1.63
C GLY A 139 2.77 4.53 -2.18
N VAL A 140 1.90 4.14 -1.29
CA VAL A 140 0.57 3.61 -1.63
C VAL A 140 -0.48 4.28 -0.76
N ASP A 141 -1.65 4.50 -1.34
CA ASP A 141 -2.81 4.88 -0.56
C ASP A 141 -4.05 4.09 -0.97
N VAL A 142 -4.92 3.84 0.00
CA VAL A 142 -6.23 3.20 -0.18
C VAL A 142 -7.24 3.86 0.75
N GLU A 143 -8.43 4.16 0.22
CA GLU A 143 -9.51 4.78 0.98
C GLU A 143 -10.82 4.01 0.86
N ALA A 144 -11.63 4.06 1.92
CA ALA A 144 -13.02 3.62 1.85
C ALA A 144 -13.87 4.79 1.36
N SER A 145 -14.38 4.73 0.13
CA SER A 145 -15.17 5.82 -0.47
C SER A 145 -16.51 6.09 0.22
N ALA A 146 -16.97 5.14 1.06
CA ALA A 146 -18.16 5.31 1.90
C ALA A 146 -17.92 6.17 3.15
N ARG A 147 -16.69 6.63 3.41
CA ARG A 147 -16.39 7.52 4.57
C ARG A 147 -17.29 8.74 4.56
N THR A 148 -17.76 9.11 5.75
CA THR A 148 -18.55 10.33 5.96
C THR A 148 -17.68 11.57 5.74
N GLY A 149 -18.26 12.62 5.19
CA GLY A 149 -17.60 13.90 4.90
C GLY A 149 -18.07 14.45 3.56
N ASP A 150 -17.83 15.74 3.37
CA ASP A 150 -18.13 16.45 2.13
C ASP A 150 -16.86 16.56 1.30
N PRO A 151 -16.70 15.73 0.25
CA PRO A 151 -15.49 15.74 -0.58
C PRO A 151 -15.23 17.10 -1.23
N VAL A 152 -16.29 17.81 -1.61
CA VAL A 152 -16.18 19.11 -2.29
C VAL A 152 -15.58 20.17 -1.37
N LYS A 153 -16.03 20.21 -0.11
CA LYS A 153 -15.45 21.13 0.89
C LYS A 153 -13.99 20.83 1.20
N ILE A 154 -13.65 19.54 1.27
CA ILE A 154 -12.26 19.11 1.50
C ILE A 154 -11.40 19.53 0.30
N ALA A 155 -11.85 19.24 -0.93
CA ALA A 155 -11.13 19.61 -2.15
C ALA A 155 -10.94 21.13 -2.25
N ALA A 156 -11.99 21.91 -2.04
CA ALA A 156 -11.93 23.39 -2.09
C ALA A 156 -10.92 23.99 -1.10
N HIS A 157 -10.61 23.27 -0.01
CA HIS A 157 -9.68 23.76 1.00
C HIS A 157 -8.24 23.29 0.80
N TYR A 158 -8.04 22.12 0.19
CA TYR A 158 -6.72 21.48 0.15
C TYR A 158 -6.18 21.19 -1.26
N PHE A 159 -7.04 21.12 -2.29
CA PHE A 159 -6.59 20.73 -3.62
C PHE A 159 -6.18 21.94 -4.47
N ALA A 160 -5.40 21.69 -5.50
CA ALA A 160 -5.08 22.71 -6.48
C ALA A 160 -6.33 23.15 -7.26
N ALA A 161 -6.37 24.43 -7.66
CA ALA A 161 -7.52 25.02 -8.36
C ALA A 161 -7.96 24.23 -9.61
N ALA A 162 -7.01 23.63 -10.34
CA ALA A 162 -7.31 22.81 -11.50
C ALA A 162 -8.12 21.55 -11.16
N GLU A 163 -7.83 20.90 -10.03
CA GLU A 163 -8.56 19.72 -9.58
C GLU A 163 -9.93 20.08 -9.01
N VAL A 164 -10.04 21.22 -8.31
CA VAL A 164 -11.34 21.74 -7.84
C VAL A 164 -12.23 22.03 -9.05
N ALA A 165 -11.73 22.72 -10.06
CA ALA A 165 -12.48 22.98 -11.29
C ALA A 165 -12.94 21.69 -11.99
N ALA A 166 -12.06 20.69 -12.08
CA ALA A 166 -12.40 19.40 -12.66
C ALA A 166 -13.46 18.60 -11.85
N LEU A 167 -13.57 18.84 -10.54
CA LEU A 167 -14.64 18.29 -9.70
C LEU A 167 -15.95 19.03 -9.92
N ASP A 168 -15.91 20.36 -10.07
CA ASP A 168 -17.09 21.21 -10.27
C ASP A 168 -17.77 20.98 -11.63
N GLU A 169 -17.01 20.57 -12.64
CA GLU A 169 -17.54 20.19 -13.97
C GLU A 169 -18.42 18.92 -13.93
N LEU A 170 -18.31 18.10 -12.88
CA LEU A 170 -19.08 16.86 -12.75
C LEU A 170 -20.47 17.17 -12.15
N ALA A 171 -21.53 16.87 -12.90
CA ALA A 171 -22.90 17.11 -12.46
C ALA A 171 -23.40 16.07 -11.43
N ASP A 172 -22.88 14.83 -11.51
CA ASP A 172 -23.28 13.73 -10.65
C ASP A 172 -22.41 13.65 -9.38
N ASP A 173 -23.05 13.60 -8.24
CA ASP A 173 -22.36 13.55 -6.93
C ASP A 173 -21.55 12.26 -6.72
N ALA A 174 -21.99 11.13 -7.28
CA ALA A 174 -21.24 9.88 -7.19
C ALA A 174 -19.96 9.96 -8.02
N ALA A 175 -20.04 10.48 -9.25
CA ALA A 175 -18.88 10.72 -10.11
C ALA A 175 -17.91 11.74 -9.50
N ARG A 176 -18.44 12.80 -8.88
CA ARG A 176 -17.63 13.79 -8.15
C ARG A 176 -16.90 13.18 -6.96
N ARG A 177 -17.59 12.33 -6.21
CA ARG A 177 -17.00 11.60 -5.08
C ARG A 177 -15.91 10.62 -5.53
N GLU A 178 -16.15 9.87 -6.57
CA GLU A 178 -15.17 8.95 -7.16
C GLU A 178 -13.91 9.70 -7.64
N ARG A 179 -14.10 10.81 -8.36
CA ARG A 179 -13.00 11.68 -8.81
C ARG A 179 -12.22 12.28 -7.65
N PHE A 180 -12.90 12.70 -6.60
CA PHE A 180 -12.26 13.20 -5.39
C PHE A 180 -11.33 12.15 -4.77
N PHE A 181 -11.81 10.91 -4.57
CA PHE A 181 -10.98 9.85 -3.99
C PHE A 181 -9.84 9.42 -4.91
N THR A 182 -10.01 9.53 -6.22
CA THR A 182 -8.93 9.35 -7.18
C THR A 182 -7.80 10.38 -6.96
N TYR A 183 -8.13 11.65 -6.88
CA TYR A 183 -7.14 12.69 -6.58
C TYR A 183 -6.53 12.52 -5.20
N TRP A 184 -7.34 12.25 -4.20
CA TRP A 184 -6.89 12.06 -2.81
C TRP A 184 -5.87 10.95 -2.70
N THR A 185 -6.18 9.76 -3.21
CA THR A 185 -5.27 8.61 -3.13
C THR A 185 -3.97 8.83 -3.91
N LEU A 186 -4.01 9.49 -5.07
CA LEU A 186 -2.81 9.87 -5.81
C LEU A 186 -1.93 10.84 -5.03
N LYS A 187 -2.53 11.87 -4.43
CA LYS A 187 -1.82 12.86 -3.61
C LYS A 187 -1.18 12.22 -2.38
N GLU A 188 -1.95 11.42 -1.64
CA GLU A 188 -1.45 10.71 -0.46
C GLU A 188 -0.35 9.70 -0.82
N ALA A 189 -0.49 8.95 -1.92
CA ALA A 189 0.55 8.04 -2.39
C ALA A 189 1.86 8.80 -2.70
N TYR A 190 1.77 9.95 -3.36
CA TYR A 190 2.93 10.80 -3.66
C TYR A 190 3.62 11.32 -2.38
N ILE A 191 2.85 11.89 -1.45
CA ILE A 191 3.38 12.38 -0.16
C ILE A 191 4.06 11.27 0.61
N LYS A 192 3.47 10.07 0.64
CA LYS A 192 4.04 8.88 1.29
C LYS A 192 5.32 8.42 0.61
N ALA A 193 5.36 8.43 -0.75
CA ALA A 193 6.57 8.10 -1.50
C ALA A 193 7.70 9.09 -1.18
N ARG A 194 7.41 10.39 -1.14
CA ARG A 194 8.37 11.44 -0.77
C ARG A 194 8.83 11.34 0.69
N GLY A 195 8.04 10.76 1.56
CA GLY A 195 8.34 10.64 2.98
C GLY A 195 8.44 11.98 3.73
N VAL A 196 7.86 13.05 3.20
CA VAL A 196 7.94 14.41 3.79
C VAL A 196 6.72 14.78 4.63
N GLY A 197 5.71 13.91 4.68
CA GLY A 197 4.47 14.14 5.41
C GLY A 197 3.59 15.23 4.78
N VAL A 198 2.49 15.57 5.46
CA VAL A 198 1.46 16.52 4.97
C VAL A 198 1.93 17.98 4.84
N GLY A 199 3.13 18.30 5.33
CA GLY A 199 3.71 19.65 5.20
C GLY A 199 4.02 20.10 3.77
N LEU A 200 3.87 19.21 2.78
CA LEU A 200 4.15 19.49 1.39
C LEU A 200 3.15 20.48 0.74
N GLY A 201 1.93 20.63 1.31
CA GLY A 201 0.83 21.42 0.74
C GLY A 201 0.22 20.70 -0.46
N LEU A 202 -1.02 20.24 -0.34
CA LEU A 202 -1.71 19.49 -1.40
C LEU A 202 -2.08 20.38 -2.61
N ASP A 203 -2.11 21.68 -2.46
CA ASP A 203 -2.38 22.69 -3.48
C ASP A 203 -1.17 23.02 -4.35
N ASN A 204 0.03 22.63 -3.95
CA ASN A 204 1.27 22.88 -4.70
C ASN A 204 1.51 21.93 -5.88
N PHE A 205 0.67 20.92 -6.03
CA PHE A 205 0.73 19.98 -7.14
C PHE A 205 -0.64 19.41 -7.48
N TRP A 206 -0.84 19.01 -8.72
CA TRP A 206 -2.09 18.42 -9.20
C TRP A 206 -1.84 17.28 -10.20
N PHE A 207 -2.88 16.53 -10.51
CA PHE A 207 -2.82 15.41 -11.42
C PHE A 207 -3.64 15.63 -12.67
N ASP A 208 -3.01 15.40 -13.83
CA ASP A 208 -3.71 15.11 -15.07
C ASP A 208 -4.03 13.62 -15.08
N LEU A 209 -5.30 13.26 -15.04
CA LEU A 209 -5.71 11.85 -14.96
C LEU A 209 -5.57 11.16 -16.32
N GLY A 210 -4.98 9.97 -16.32
CA GLY A 210 -4.95 9.09 -17.47
C GLY A 210 -6.34 8.64 -17.91
N ARG A 211 -6.46 8.24 -19.17
CA ARG A 211 -7.73 7.80 -19.79
C ARG A 211 -8.10 6.36 -19.46
N CYS A 212 -7.13 5.57 -18.98
CA CYS A 212 -7.38 4.17 -18.64
C CYS A 212 -8.16 4.04 -17.35
N GLU A 213 -9.08 3.10 -17.30
CA GLU A 213 -9.79 2.72 -16.09
C GLU A 213 -8.84 2.10 -15.06
N ALA A 214 -9.19 2.25 -13.77
CA ALA A 214 -8.46 1.62 -12.69
C ALA A 214 -8.62 0.08 -12.75
N SER A 215 -7.52 -0.65 -12.62
CA SER A 215 -7.56 -2.10 -12.47
C SER A 215 -8.16 -2.49 -11.12
N ASP A 216 -9.12 -3.42 -11.11
CA ASP A 216 -9.59 -4.02 -9.85
C ASP A 216 -8.66 -5.17 -9.46
N VAL A 217 -7.82 -4.95 -8.46
CA VAL A 217 -6.86 -5.95 -7.98
C VAL A 217 -7.52 -7.09 -7.21
N SER A 218 -8.75 -6.89 -6.72
CA SER A 218 -9.50 -7.93 -6.00
C SER A 218 -10.17 -8.93 -6.95
N ALA A 219 -10.45 -8.54 -8.20
CA ALA A 219 -11.06 -9.37 -9.23
C ALA A 219 -10.05 -10.03 -10.16
N GLY A 220 -8.77 -9.67 -10.07
CA GLY A 220 -7.71 -10.19 -10.92
C GLY A 220 -7.51 -11.69 -10.74
N SER A 221 -7.44 -12.43 -11.86
CA SER A 221 -7.02 -13.83 -11.84
C SER A 221 -5.50 -13.88 -11.69
N PRO A 222 -4.97 -14.46 -10.61
CA PRO A 222 -3.52 -14.56 -10.45
C PRO A 222 -2.93 -15.51 -11.50
N GLY A 223 -1.74 -15.17 -11.97
CA GLY A 223 -0.91 -16.07 -12.76
C GLY A 223 -0.51 -17.33 -11.98
N VAL A 224 0.23 -18.23 -12.64
CA VAL A 224 0.69 -19.49 -12.03
C VAL A 224 1.61 -19.29 -10.81
N ASP A 225 2.21 -18.12 -10.69
CA ASP A 225 3.04 -17.68 -9.57
C ASP A 225 2.24 -17.00 -8.44
N GLY A 226 0.93 -16.85 -8.62
CA GLY A 226 0.02 -16.21 -7.67
C GLY A 226 0.01 -14.69 -7.71
N TRP A 227 0.61 -14.06 -8.73
CA TRP A 227 0.60 -12.61 -8.95
C TRP A 227 -0.31 -12.20 -10.10
N SER A 228 -0.93 -11.02 -9.98
CA SER A 228 -1.67 -10.35 -11.05
C SER A 228 -0.91 -9.09 -11.46
N THR A 229 -0.75 -8.84 -12.75
CA THR A 229 -0.15 -7.60 -13.25
C THR A 229 -1.18 -6.49 -13.27
N ILE A 230 -0.79 -5.31 -12.76
CA ILE A 230 -1.60 -4.10 -12.75
C ILE A 230 -1.17 -3.21 -13.91
N ALA A 231 -2.11 -2.86 -14.77
CA ALA A 231 -1.85 -1.95 -15.89
C ALA A 231 -1.57 -0.52 -15.40
N ALA A 232 -0.60 0.14 -16.02
CA ALA A 232 -0.37 1.57 -15.81
C ALA A 232 -1.56 2.36 -16.38
N THR A 233 -2.05 3.33 -15.61
CA THR A 233 -3.24 4.13 -15.98
C THR A 233 -2.91 5.50 -16.55
N GLY A 234 -1.62 5.91 -16.49
CA GLY A 234 -1.07 7.06 -17.23
C GLY A 234 -1.29 8.42 -16.57
N GLU A 235 -1.50 8.47 -15.27
CA GLU A 235 -1.57 9.72 -14.49
C GLU A 235 -0.25 10.48 -14.57
N GLN A 236 -0.35 11.79 -14.66
CA GLN A 236 0.80 12.69 -14.67
C GLN A 236 0.66 13.74 -13.58
N ILE A 237 1.70 13.91 -12.79
CA ILE A 237 1.80 14.98 -11.81
C ILE A 237 2.26 16.29 -12.47
N ARG A 238 1.73 17.40 -12.01
CA ARG A 238 2.15 18.77 -12.32
C ARG A 238 2.49 19.49 -11.04
N PHE A 239 3.44 20.38 -11.11
CA PHE A 239 3.90 21.15 -9.96
C PHE A 239 3.69 22.64 -10.15
N ALA A 240 3.40 23.32 -9.06
CA ALA A 240 3.38 24.79 -9.03
C ALA A 240 4.78 25.36 -9.32
N PRO A 241 4.88 26.58 -9.87
CA PRO A 241 6.17 27.23 -10.10
C PRO A 241 7.02 27.30 -8.82
N GLY A 242 8.27 26.85 -8.90
CA GLY A 242 9.20 26.83 -7.78
C GLY A 242 9.11 25.59 -6.88
N PHE A 243 8.22 24.65 -7.17
CA PHE A 243 8.21 23.38 -6.48
C PHE A 243 9.42 22.53 -6.86
N ALA A 244 10.15 22.03 -5.86
CA ALA A 244 11.43 21.34 -6.07
C ALA A 244 11.24 19.85 -6.37
N ASP A 245 10.58 19.53 -7.50
CA ASP A 245 10.51 18.16 -8.02
C ASP A 245 10.24 18.13 -9.53
N GLU A 246 10.48 16.98 -10.16
CA GLU A 246 10.37 16.79 -11.61
C GLU A 246 9.27 15.79 -11.95
N PRO A 247 8.24 16.18 -12.76
CA PRO A 247 7.16 15.28 -13.12
C PRO A 247 7.63 13.96 -13.76
N SER A 248 8.66 14.03 -14.60
CA SER A 248 9.23 12.87 -15.29
C SER A 248 9.93 11.88 -14.37
N ALA A 249 10.25 12.28 -13.13
CA ALA A 249 10.88 11.41 -12.14
C ALA A 249 9.88 10.44 -11.48
N TRP A 250 8.58 10.57 -11.75
CA TRP A 250 7.54 9.83 -11.05
C TRP A 250 6.71 8.96 -11.98
N PHE A 251 6.31 7.81 -11.45
CA PHE A 251 5.30 6.91 -11.99
C PHE A 251 4.09 6.89 -11.07
N PHE A 252 2.91 6.89 -11.66
CA PHE A 252 1.64 6.77 -10.95
C PHE A 252 0.76 5.74 -11.62
N THR A 253 -0.02 5.04 -10.80
CA THR A 253 -1.12 4.21 -11.28
C THR A 253 -2.24 4.18 -10.25
N LYS A 254 -3.47 4.30 -10.72
CA LYS A 254 -4.68 4.14 -9.90
C LYS A 254 -5.18 2.70 -10.00
N MET A 255 -5.84 2.24 -8.95
CA MET A 255 -6.43 0.90 -8.87
C MET A 255 -7.62 0.89 -7.94
N SER A 256 -8.37 -0.20 -7.92
CA SER A 256 -9.36 -0.46 -6.88
C SER A 256 -9.07 -1.80 -6.19
N PHE A 257 -9.50 -1.91 -4.95
CA PHE A 257 -9.43 -3.13 -4.15
C PHE A 257 -10.84 -3.68 -3.89
N GLY A 258 -11.65 -3.74 -4.95
CA GLY A 258 -13.08 -4.00 -4.93
C GLY A 258 -13.91 -2.71 -4.84
N THR A 259 -15.22 -2.86 -4.99
CA THR A 259 -16.16 -1.73 -4.98
C THR A 259 -16.00 -0.88 -3.73
N GLY A 260 -15.81 0.42 -3.92
CA GLY A 260 -15.71 1.38 -2.81
C GLY A 260 -14.33 1.50 -2.17
N PHE A 261 -13.29 0.88 -2.74
CA PHE A 261 -11.91 0.97 -2.24
C PHE A 261 -10.95 1.47 -3.33
N PRO A 262 -11.03 2.73 -3.75
CA PRO A 262 -10.03 3.32 -4.64
C PRO A 262 -8.67 3.37 -3.96
N GLY A 263 -7.61 3.23 -4.77
CA GLY A 263 -6.25 3.36 -4.31
C GLY A 263 -5.31 3.80 -5.42
N ALA A 264 -4.10 4.21 -5.04
CA ALA A 264 -3.06 4.62 -5.97
C ALA A 264 -1.67 4.25 -5.47
N ILE A 265 -0.75 4.09 -6.40
CA ILE A 265 0.70 3.97 -6.16
C ILE A 265 1.40 5.16 -6.78
N ALA A 266 2.40 5.67 -6.07
CA ALA A 266 3.42 6.59 -6.56
C ALA A 266 4.79 5.94 -6.39
N ALA A 267 5.63 5.97 -7.42
CA ALA A 267 6.99 5.44 -7.35
C ALA A 267 7.97 6.33 -8.10
N ARG A 268 9.19 6.44 -7.58
CA ARG A 268 10.26 7.18 -8.24
C ARG A 268 10.86 6.35 -9.37
N ARG A 269 11.06 6.98 -10.53
CA ARG A 269 11.54 6.31 -11.76
C ARG A 269 13.02 6.50 -12.03
N LEU A 270 13.61 7.61 -11.57
CA LEU A 270 15.00 8.00 -11.81
C LEU A 270 15.42 7.87 -13.30
N GLY A 271 14.55 8.26 -14.24
CA GLY A 271 14.78 8.16 -15.67
C GLY A 271 14.63 6.76 -16.28
N ARG A 272 14.17 5.77 -15.49
CA ARG A 272 13.89 4.40 -15.94
C ARG A 272 12.54 4.29 -16.64
N ALA A 273 12.28 3.17 -17.30
CA ALA A 273 10.96 2.81 -17.83
C ALA A 273 9.91 2.74 -16.71
N ALA A 274 8.62 2.76 -17.07
CA ALA A 274 7.56 2.55 -16.11
C ALA A 274 7.74 1.19 -15.43
N PRO A 275 7.64 1.09 -14.09
CA PRO A 275 7.81 -0.16 -13.39
C PRO A 275 6.65 -1.12 -13.68
N THR A 276 6.93 -2.40 -13.62
CA THR A 276 5.89 -3.44 -13.59
C THR A 276 5.28 -3.51 -12.20
N VAL A 277 3.99 -3.24 -12.09
CA VAL A 277 3.26 -3.41 -10.83
C VAL A 277 2.60 -4.79 -10.85
N ARG A 278 2.90 -5.60 -9.85
CA ARG A 278 2.22 -6.89 -9.64
C ARG A 278 1.56 -6.92 -8.28
N ALA A 279 0.35 -7.45 -8.23
CA ALA A 279 -0.46 -7.49 -7.02
C ALA A 279 -0.77 -8.92 -6.58
N ARG A 280 -0.88 -9.11 -5.26
CA ARG A 280 -1.23 -10.39 -4.65
C ARG A 280 -2.01 -10.18 -3.36
N ALA A 281 -3.07 -10.98 -3.17
CA ALA A 281 -3.69 -11.11 -1.85
C ALA A 281 -2.72 -11.77 -0.87
N ALA A 282 -2.56 -11.17 0.31
CA ALA A 282 -1.67 -11.70 1.32
C ALA A 282 -2.34 -12.86 2.08
N ALA A 283 -1.66 -14.00 2.14
CA ALA A 283 -1.99 -15.07 3.06
C ALA A 283 -1.10 -14.94 4.30
N LEU A 284 -1.70 -14.69 5.45
CA LEU A 284 -1.01 -14.51 6.73
C LEU A 284 -0.97 -15.81 7.57
N GLY A 285 -1.32 -16.94 7.00
CA GLY A 285 -1.35 -18.22 7.71
C GLY A 285 -0.93 -19.40 6.87
#